data_d81965e830c2033e84fe484f8e351d4a
#
_entry.id   d81965e830c2033e84fe484f8e351d4a
#
_cell.length_a   1.000
_cell.length_b   1.000
_cell.length_c   1.000
_cell.angle_alpha   90.00
_cell.angle_beta   90.00
_cell.angle_gamma   90.00
#
_symmetry.space_group_name_H-M   'P 1'
#
loop_
_entity.id
_entity.type
_entity.pdbx_description
1 polymer ?
#
loop_
_entity_poly.entity_id
_entity_poly.type
_entity_poly.pdbx_seq_one_letter_code
_entity_poly.pdbx_strand_id
1 'polypeptide(L)'
;MTSSEFEADTTGRNHLSDYLATGRTLRPLGKLWPFLKWCLILCIIISCAGFVSGVVYGQVINSNGPSHPALVSLDIFEAAIAIVWIVVSISTMIAYSRFMHRAMNNVHVCDGPEGLVSPSGTWLWFIVP
;
A
#
# COMPACT_ATOMS: atom_id res chain seq x y z
N MET A 1 -28.79 11.33 -29.07
CA MET A 1 -27.89 12.11 -28.22
C MET A 1 -28.68 13.29 -27.69
N THR A 2 -28.90 13.31 -26.41
CA THR A 2 -29.65 14.40 -25.76
C THR A 2 -28.71 15.58 -25.49
N SER A 3 -29.23 16.81 -25.45
CA SER A 3 -28.45 18.04 -25.20
C SER A 3 -27.64 17.96 -23.91
N SER A 4 -28.12 17.21 -22.92
CA SER A 4 -27.46 16.98 -21.63
C SER A 4 -26.17 16.16 -21.71
N GLU A 5 -26.08 15.17 -22.65
CA GLU A 5 -24.86 14.37 -22.83
C GLU A 5 -23.75 15.19 -23.51
N PHE A 6 -24.14 16.12 -24.40
CA PHE A 6 -23.19 17.00 -25.07
C PHE A 6 -22.63 18.07 -24.12
N GLU A 7 -23.46 18.58 -23.20
CA GLU A 7 -23.04 19.57 -22.20
C GLU A 7 -22.09 18.96 -21.16
N ALA A 8 -22.33 17.71 -20.71
CA ALA A 8 -21.45 17.00 -19.78
C ALA A 8 -20.06 16.74 -20.37
N ASP A 9 -19.97 16.35 -21.67
CA ASP A 9 -18.69 16.10 -22.34
C ASP A 9 -17.84 17.38 -22.52
N THR A 10 -18.49 18.52 -22.79
CA THR A 10 -17.79 19.81 -22.91
C THR A 10 -17.29 20.34 -21.57
N THR A 11 -18.01 20.09 -20.49
CA THR A 11 -17.62 20.51 -19.13
C THR A 11 -16.39 19.73 -18.67
N GLY A 12 -16.35 18.40 -18.87
CA GLY A 12 -15.19 17.57 -18.52
C GLY A 12 -13.93 17.95 -19.31
N ARG A 13 -14.08 18.28 -20.59
CA ARG A 13 -12.97 18.69 -21.46
C ARG A 13 -12.40 20.07 -21.07
N ASN A 14 -13.25 21.00 -20.66
CA ASN A 14 -12.82 22.33 -20.21
C ASN A 14 -12.06 22.23 -18.88
N HIS A 15 -12.52 21.40 -17.93
CA HIS A 15 -11.80 21.15 -16.68
C HIS A 15 -10.41 20.56 -16.91
N LEU A 16 -10.26 19.59 -17.81
CA LEU A 16 -8.96 18.99 -18.11
C LEU A 16 -7.99 20.04 -18.72
N SER A 17 -8.48 20.90 -19.63
CA SER A 17 -7.66 21.96 -20.24
C SER A 17 -7.22 23.01 -19.20
N ASP A 18 -8.06 23.38 -18.27
CA ASP A 18 -7.74 24.32 -17.20
C ASP A 18 -6.73 23.74 -16.21
N TYR A 19 -6.84 22.45 -15.88
CA TYR A 19 -5.86 21.76 -15.03
C TYR A 19 -4.50 21.61 -15.71
N LEU A 20 -4.47 21.31 -17.00
CA LEU A 20 -3.24 21.27 -17.79
C LEU A 20 -2.60 22.65 -17.94
N ALA A 21 -3.41 23.71 -18.09
CA ALA A 21 -2.95 25.10 -18.13
C ALA A 21 -2.32 25.55 -16.79
N THR A 22 -2.75 24.99 -15.66
CA THR A 22 -2.14 25.27 -14.33
C THR A 22 -0.86 24.46 -14.08
N GLY A 23 -0.31 23.76 -15.07
CA GLY A 23 0.93 22.98 -14.97
C GLY A 23 0.79 21.69 -14.13
N ARG A 24 -0.42 21.28 -13.79
CA ARG A 24 -0.69 20.01 -13.11
C ARG A 24 -0.69 18.88 -14.15
N THR A 25 0.33 18.07 -14.14
CA THR A 25 0.46 16.92 -15.04
C THR A 25 -0.02 15.63 -14.39
N LEU A 26 -0.64 14.75 -15.19
CA LEU A 26 -0.94 13.38 -14.76
C LEU A 26 0.36 12.66 -14.38
N ARG A 27 0.39 12.09 -13.17
CA ARG A 27 1.57 11.38 -12.67
C ARG A 27 1.48 9.90 -12.99
N PRO A 28 2.49 9.31 -13.65
CA PRO A 28 2.45 7.90 -14.03
C PRO A 28 2.44 6.99 -12.79
N LEU A 29 1.44 6.13 -12.70
CA LEU A 29 1.27 5.11 -11.65
C LEU A 29 2.01 3.81 -12.00
N GLY A 30 2.31 3.60 -13.29
CA GLY A 30 2.81 2.35 -13.81
C GLY A 30 4.11 1.84 -13.18
N LYS A 31 5.00 2.73 -12.74
CA LYS A 31 6.26 2.34 -12.08
C LYS A 31 6.09 1.97 -10.61
N LEU A 32 5.06 2.49 -9.94
CA LEU A 32 4.81 2.21 -8.52
C LEU A 32 4.03 0.91 -8.31
N TRP A 33 3.18 0.55 -9.26
CA TRP A 33 2.36 -0.65 -9.17
C TRP A 33 3.16 -1.96 -9.04
N PRO A 34 4.16 -2.26 -9.90
CA PRO A 34 4.95 -3.47 -9.75
C PRO A 34 5.73 -3.50 -8.43
N PHE A 35 6.26 -2.36 -7.98
CA PHE A 35 6.95 -2.28 -6.69
C PHE A 35 5.99 -2.60 -5.53
N LEU A 36 4.82 -2.01 -5.50
CA LEU A 36 3.80 -2.28 -4.48
C LEU A 36 3.36 -3.74 -4.48
N LYS A 37 3.15 -4.32 -5.68
CA LYS A 37 2.81 -5.74 -5.84
C LYS A 37 3.86 -6.64 -5.22
N TRP A 38 5.14 -6.39 -5.48
CA TRP A 38 6.23 -7.18 -4.90
C TRP A 38 6.34 -7.02 -3.39
N CYS A 39 6.14 -5.82 -2.86
CA CYS A 39 6.10 -5.60 -1.41
C CYS A 39 4.97 -6.40 -0.75
N LEU A 40 3.77 -6.42 -1.34
CA LEU A 40 2.64 -7.19 -0.83
C LEU A 40 2.91 -8.71 -0.87
N ILE A 41 3.49 -9.22 -1.96
CA ILE A 41 3.88 -10.64 -2.07
C ILE A 41 4.90 -11.00 -0.98
N LEU A 42 5.91 -10.15 -0.76
CA LEU A 42 6.90 -10.36 0.30
C LEU A 42 6.26 -10.36 1.69
N CYS A 43 5.33 -9.45 1.97
CA CYS A 43 4.58 -9.46 3.23
C CYS A 43 3.86 -10.80 3.47
N ILE A 44 3.21 -11.34 2.44
CA ILE A 44 2.51 -12.63 2.53
C ILE A 44 3.50 -13.75 2.81
N ILE A 45 4.62 -13.83 2.06
CA ILE A 45 5.64 -14.86 2.23
C ILE A 45 6.22 -14.84 3.65
N ILE A 46 6.58 -13.65 4.15
CA ILE A 46 7.16 -13.50 5.49
C ILE A 46 6.13 -13.87 6.57
N SER A 47 4.87 -13.49 6.40
CA SER A 47 3.80 -13.84 7.34
C SER A 47 3.56 -15.35 7.36
N CYS A 48 3.59 -16.03 6.21
CA CYS A 48 3.50 -17.49 6.14
C CYS A 48 4.71 -18.16 6.82
N ALA A 49 5.92 -17.65 6.60
CA ALA A 49 7.12 -18.17 7.25
C ALA A 49 7.07 -18.04 8.78
N GLY A 50 6.63 -16.88 9.29
CA GLY A 50 6.41 -16.66 10.72
C GLY A 50 5.35 -17.60 11.31
N PHE A 51 4.26 -17.83 10.59
CA PHE A 51 3.22 -18.77 11.02
C PHE A 51 3.77 -20.21 11.13
N VAL A 52 4.50 -20.67 10.11
CA VAL A 52 5.11 -22.00 10.12
C VAL A 52 6.14 -22.13 11.26
N SER A 53 6.97 -21.10 11.47
CA SER A 53 7.94 -21.08 12.58
C SER A 53 7.23 -21.20 13.93
N GLY A 54 6.15 -20.46 14.15
CA GLY A 54 5.37 -20.52 15.39
C GLY A 54 4.77 -21.91 15.65
N VAL A 55 4.28 -22.58 14.60
CA VAL A 55 3.78 -23.96 14.71
C VAL A 55 4.89 -24.93 15.10
N VAL A 56 6.06 -24.83 14.46
CA VAL A 56 7.24 -25.68 14.77
C VAL A 56 7.71 -25.43 16.21
N TYR A 57 7.76 -24.17 16.64
CA TYR A 57 8.10 -23.80 18.00
C TYR A 57 7.18 -24.45 19.03
N GLY A 58 5.86 -24.38 18.80
CA GLY A 58 4.87 -25.03 19.66
C GLY A 58 5.03 -26.57 19.72
N GLN A 59 5.37 -27.21 18.60
CA GLN A 59 5.61 -28.64 18.55
C GLN A 59 6.88 -29.03 19.32
N VAL A 60 7.97 -28.25 19.18
CA VAL A 60 9.23 -28.54 19.90
C VAL A 60 9.04 -28.41 21.41
N ILE A 61 8.33 -27.41 21.88
CA ILE A 61 8.01 -27.28 23.31
C ILE A 61 7.19 -28.47 23.82
N ASN A 62 6.16 -28.86 23.06
CA ASN A 62 5.28 -29.95 23.49
C ASN A 62 5.98 -31.32 23.56
N SER A 63 6.90 -31.57 22.63
CA SER A 63 7.57 -32.88 22.52
C SER A 63 8.83 -32.99 23.37
N ASN A 64 9.61 -31.90 23.51
CA ASN A 64 10.96 -31.95 24.11
C ASN A 64 11.13 -31.09 25.37
N GLY A 65 10.07 -30.32 25.71
CA GLY A 65 10.07 -29.39 26.82
C GLY A 65 10.74 -28.04 26.52
N PRO A 66 10.58 -27.06 27.43
CA PRO A 66 10.98 -25.66 27.18
C PRO A 66 12.50 -25.43 27.23
N SER A 67 13.29 -26.41 27.67
CA SER A 67 14.76 -26.25 27.77
C SER A 67 15.51 -26.85 26.58
N HIS A 68 14.83 -27.21 25.50
CA HIS A 68 15.48 -27.82 24.34
C HIS A 68 16.36 -26.82 23.58
N PRO A 69 17.62 -27.15 23.25
CA PRO A 69 18.57 -26.23 22.62
C PRO A 69 18.12 -25.72 21.24
N ALA A 70 17.28 -26.46 20.54
CA ALA A 70 16.70 -26.00 19.26
C ALA A 70 15.81 -24.74 19.40
N LEU A 71 15.28 -24.49 20.59
CA LEU A 71 14.45 -23.28 20.82
C LEU A 71 15.28 -22.00 20.67
N VAL A 72 16.54 -21.99 21.09
CA VAL A 72 17.42 -20.83 20.93
C VAL A 72 17.62 -20.46 19.46
N SER A 73 17.80 -21.46 18.60
CA SER A 73 17.95 -21.21 17.17
C SER A 73 16.64 -20.74 16.52
N LEU A 74 15.48 -21.24 16.99
CA LEU A 74 14.17 -20.78 16.55
C LEU A 74 13.90 -19.35 17.00
N ASP A 75 14.26 -18.97 18.24
CA ASP A 75 14.11 -17.58 18.74
C ASP A 75 14.93 -16.60 17.89
N ILE A 76 16.18 -16.96 17.55
CA ILE A 76 17.03 -16.12 16.68
C ILE A 76 16.38 -15.98 15.28
N PHE A 77 15.84 -17.06 14.76
CA PHE A 77 15.18 -17.07 13.44
C PHE A 77 13.90 -16.21 13.45
N GLU A 78 13.07 -16.34 14.49
CA GLU A 78 11.86 -15.52 14.66
C GLU A 78 12.19 -14.03 14.82
N ALA A 79 13.23 -13.71 15.59
CA ALA A 79 13.69 -12.33 15.72
C ALA A 79 14.14 -11.75 14.37
N ALA A 80 14.87 -12.54 13.57
CA ALA A 80 15.27 -12.12 12.22
C ALA A 80 14.06 -11.91 11.31
N ILE A 81 13.07 -12.82 11.30
CA ILE A 81 11.82 -12.67 10.55
C ILE A 81 11.08 -11.41 10.99
N ALA A 82 10.99 -11.14 12.29
CA ALA A 82 10.30 -9.96 12.82
C ALA A 82 10.94 -8.66 12.32
N ILE A 83 12.26 -8.56 12.32
CA ILE A 83 12.99 -7.40 11.81
C ILE A 83 12.70 -7.19 10.32
N VAL A 84 12.81 -8.26 9.52
CA VAL A 84 12.53 -8.20 8.07
C VAL A 84 11.08 -7.79 7.83
N TRP A 85 10.14 -8.35 8.61
CA TRP A 85 8.72 -8.02 8.51
C TRP A 85 8.45 -6.53 8.79
N ILE A 86 9.08 -5.94 9.81
CA ILE A 86 8.95 -4.52 10.13
C ILE A 86 9.45 -3.66 8.97
N VAL A 87 10.63 -3.97 8.41
CA VAL A 87 11.21 -3.21 7.30
C VAL A 87 10.34 -3.28 6.05
N VAL A 88 9.85 -4.48 5.71
CA VAL A 88 8.97 -4.67 4.55
C VAL A 88 7.62 -3.98 4.76
N SER A 89 7.04 -4.03 5.96
CA SER A 89 5.77 -3.38 6.30
C SER A 89 5.88 -1.86 6.18
N ILE A 90 6.93 -1.25 6.72
CA ILE A 90 7.17 0.20 6.59
C ILE A 90 7.36 0.58 5.12
N SER A 91 8.13 -0.19 4.36
CA SER A 91 8.36 0.05 2.93
C SER A 91 7.06 -0.04 2.13
N THR A 92 6.22 -1.02 2.44
CA THR A 92 4.90 -1.20 1.83
C THR A 92 3.98 -0.03 2.14
N MET A 93 3.96 0.44 3.39
CA MET A 93 3.15 1.58 3.81
C MET A 93 3.56 2.86 3.08
N ILE A 94 4.86 3.12 2.94
CA ILE A 94 5.39 4.27 2.19
C ILE A 94 5.02 4.17 0.70
N ALA A 95 5.20 2.99 0.10
CA ALA A 95 4.88 2.76 -1.31
C ALA A 95 3.38 2.94 -1.59
N TYR A 96 2.53 2.39 -0.72
CA TYR A 96 1.08 2.51 -0.82
C TYR A 96 0.61 3.96 -0.66
N SER A 97 1.14 4.69 0.31
CA SER A 97 0.84 6.11 0.51
C SER A 97 1.19 6.94 -0.72
N ARG A 98 2.37 6.71 -1.31
CA ARG A 98 2.78 7.39 -2.55
C ARG A 98 1.90 7.03 -3.74
N PHE A 99 1.49 5.77 -3.83
CA PHE A 99 0.56 5.31 -4.86
C PHE A 99 -0.79 6.01 -4.72
N MET A 100 -1.37 6.01 -3.53
CA MET A 100 -2.66 6.64 -3.25
C MET A 100 -2.63 8.15 -3.47
N HIS A 101 -1.56 8.83 -3.01
CA HIS A 101 -1.40 10.26 -3.24
C HIS A 101 -1.37 10.59 -4.75
N ARG A 102 -0.66 9.80 -5.56
CA ARG A 102 -0.64 9.99 -7.02
C ARG A 102 -1.97 9.66 -7.68
N ALA A 103 -2.63 8.59 -7.24
CA ALA A 103 -3.94 8.21 -7.76
C ALA A 103 -4.97 9.29 -7.49
N MET A 104 -5.05 9.80 -6.25
CA MET A 104 -5.96 10.89 -5.89
C MET A 104 -5.65 12.18 -6.64
N ASN A 105 -4.36 12.51 -6.82
CA ASN A 105 -4.00 13.68 -7.63
C ASN A 105 -4.47 13.54 -9.09
N ASN A 106 -4.38 12.33 -9.66
CA ASN A 106 -4.86 12.09 -11.03
C ASN A 106 -6.39 12.19 -11.11
N VAL A 107 -7.12 11.71 -10.09
CA VAL A 107 -8.57 11.84 -10.00
C VAL A 107 -8.97 13.32 -9.93
N HIS A 108 -8.30 14.11 -9.08
CA HIS A 108 -8.54 15.57 -9.01
C HIS A 108 -8.27 16.30 -10.33
N VAL A 109 -7.31 15.82 -11.13
CA VAL A 109 -7.04 16.37 -12.46
C VAL A 109 -8.16 16.04 -13.44
N CYS A 110 -8.76 14.84 -13.33
CA CYS A 110 -9.81 14.39 -14.27
C CYS A 110 -11.21 14.90 -13.90
N ASP A 111 -11.57 14.86 -12.61
CA ASP A 111 -12.95 15.07 -12.15
C ASP A 111 -13.16 16.46 -11.49
N GLY A 112 -12.08 17.23 -11.32
CA GLY A 112 -12.11 18.51 -10.59
C GLY A 112 -12.07 18.35 -9.06
N PRO A 113 -11.93 19.47 -8.32
CA PRO A 113 -11.75 19.46 -6.87
C PRO A 113 -13.03 19.25 -6.06
N GLU A 114 -14.19 19.29 -6.70
CA GLU A 114 -15.49 19.30 -6.02
C GLU A 114 -15.82 17.92 -5.44
N GLY A 115 -15.94 17.84 -4.12
CA GLY A 115 -16.40 16.65 -3.39
C GLY A 115 -15.33 15.60 -3.08
N LEU A 116 -14.08 15.77 -3.50
CA LEU A 116 -13.01 14.81 -3.25
C LEU A 116 -12.12 15.22 -2.06
N VAL A 117 -11.68 14.21 -1.31
CA VAL A 117 -10.70 14.42 -0.24
C VAL A 117 -9.38 14.90 -0.84
N SER A 118 -8.79 15.96 -0.27
CA SER A 118 -7.52 16.49 -0.77
C SER A 118 -6.42 15.40 -0.78
N PRO A 119 -5.50 15.40 -1.78
CA PRO A 119 -4.42 14.40 -1.82
C PRO A 119 -3.55 14.37 -0.56
N SER A 120 -3.42 15.50 0.13
CA SER A 120 -2.74 15.59 1.44
C SER A 120 -3.57 15.01 2.58
N GLY A 121 -4.90 15.05 2.50
CA GLY A 121 -5.80 14.46 3.50
C GLY A 121 -5.84 12.93 3.48
N THR A 122 -5.45 12.29 2.39
CA THR A 122 -5.43 10.82 2.28
C THR A 122 -4.52 10.16 3.32
N TRP A 123 -3.50 10.84 3.79
CA TRP A 123 -2.63 10.35 4.87
C TRP A 123 -3.36 10.21 6.22
N LEU A 124 -4.29 11.11 6.52
CA LEU A 124 -5.03 11.10 7.76
C LEU A 124 -5.95 9.89 7.89
N TRP A 125 -6.52 9.41 6.77
CA TRP A 125 -7.38 8.23 6.76
C TRP A 125 -6.65 6.91 7.04
N PHE A 126 -5.31 6.88 6.93
CA PHE A 126 -4.50 5.71 7.29
C PHE A 126 -4.03 5.71 8.74
N ILE A 127 -4.02 6.89 9.38
CA ILE A 127 -3.51 7.06 10.76
C ILE A 127 -4.67 7.08 11.75
N VAL A 128 -5.85 7.53 11.32
CA VAL A 128 -7.07 7.62 12.14
C VAL A 128 -8.10 6.65 11.55
N PRO A 129 -8.26 5.43 12.12
CA PRO A 129 -9.31 4.49 11.73
C PRO A 129 -10.72 4.99 12.07
#